data_06ee7827bb24f5bf9238abf35ef44bf9
#
_entry.id   06ee7827bb24f5bf9238abf35ef44bf9
#
_cell.length_a   1.000
_cell.length_b   1.000
_cell.length_c   1.000
_cell.angle_alpha   90.00
_cell.angle_beta   90.00
_cell.angle_gamma   90.00
#
_symmetry.space_group_name_H-M   'P 1'
#
loop_
_entity.id
_entity.type
_entity.pdbx_description
1 polymer ?
#
loop_
_entity_poly.entity_id
_entity_poly.type
_entity_poly.pdbx_seq_one_letter_code
_entity_poly.pdbx_strand_id
1 'polypeptide(L)'
;PVAWVLSQNPGDDYNLAPYSFFTVVTGKPPILMVSVGKKPSDSSFKDTRVNIEARKQFVVHIGSRSQAQAMTESSRHLDHGQSELDRLDMKLVQEEGWPIPRVEGCLVALYCELREVIEMGDTPQSLVFGNIKKVFVDDQVASINDQGRYVIDAKGIDPISRLGGSEYGTLGDILNVPRPD
;
A
#
# COMPACT_ATOMS: atom_id res chain seq x y z
N PRO A 1 -6.34 7.14 -1.23
CA PRO A 1 -5.89 6.22 -2.28
C PRO A 1 -6.00 4.77 -1.83
N VAL A 2 -5.89 3.84 -2.78
CA VAL A 2 -5.75 2.41 -2.48
C VAL A 2 -4.31 2.13 -2.03
N ALA A 3 -4.15 1.40 -0.93
CA ALA A 3 -2.87 0.83 -0.53
C ALA A 3 -2.63 -0.48 -1.29
N TRP A 4 -1.53 -0.59 -2.03
CA TRP A 4 -1.10 -1.83 -2.66
C TRP A 4 0.03 -2.44 -1.83
N VAL A 5 -0.31 -3.47 -1.06
CA VAL A 5 0.53 -3.98 0.02
C VAL A 5 1.33 -5.18 -0.44
N LEU A 6 2.66 -5.07 -0.37
CA LEU A 6 3.61 -6.15 -0.57
C LEU A 6 4.02 -6.72 0.78
N SER A 7 3.91 -8.04 0.93
CA SER A 7 4.33 -8.77 2.13
C SER A 7 5.00 -10.09 1.75
N GLN A 8 6.04 -10.50 2.47
CA GLN A 8 6.82 -11.68 2.14
C GLN A 8 6.10 -12.96 2.59
N ASN A 9 5.90 -13.88 1.66
CA ASN A 9 5.37 -15.23 1.90
C ASN A 9 6.32 -16.08 2.79
N PRO A 10 5.93 -17.28 3.19
CA PRO A 10 6.81 -18.19 3.93
C PRO A 10 8.13 -18.52 3.20
N GLY A 11 8.12 -18.56 1.88
CA GLY A 11 9.32 -18.72 1.03
C GLY A 11 10.01 -17.40 0.68
N ASP A 12 10.62 -17.35 -0.50
CA ASP A 12 11.38 -16.20 -1.01
C ASP A 12 10.55 -15.29 -1.94
N ASP A 13 9.27 -15.58 -2.11
CA ASP A 13 8.35 -14.80 -2.92
C ASP A 13 7.49 -13.84 -2.09
N TYR A 14 6.58 -13.12 -2.75
CA TYR A 14 5.82 -12.04 -2.14
C TYR A 14 4.35 -12.12 -2.53
N ASN A 15 3.49 -11.81 -1.57
CA ASN A 15 2.07 -11.54 -1.78
C ASN A 15 1.89 -10.05 -2.05
N LEU A 16 1.08 -9.69 -3.04
CA LEU A 16 0.77 -8.32 -3.41
C LEU A 16 -0.76 -8.13 -3.52
N ALA A 17 -1.35 -7.39 -2.61
CA ALA A 17 -2.80 -7.24 -2.55
C ALA A 17 -3.25 -5.79 -2.29
N PRO A 18 -4.37 -5.33 -2.93
CA PRO A 18 -4.90 -3.98 -2.75
C PRO A 18 -5.87 -3.88 -1.57
N TYR A 19 -5.80 -2.76 -0.86
CA TYR A 19 -6.68 -2.40 0.26
C TYR A 19 -7.16 -0.97 0.14
N SER A 20 -8.47 -0.77 0.11
CA SER A 20 -9.08 0.55 0.00
C SER A 20 -9.33 1.22 1.36
N PHE A 21 -9.44 0.45 2.43
CA PHE A 21 -9.53 0.99 3.78
C PHE A 21 -8.11 1.23 4.32
N PHE A 22 -7.57 2.40 3.98
CA PHE A 22 -6.20 2.79 4.26
C PHE A 22 -6.12 4.27 4.62
N THR A 23 -5.31 4.60 5.64
CA THR A 23 -5.02 5.99 6.00
C THR A 23 -3.71 6.12 6.77
N VAL A 24 -3.12 7.33 6.73
CA VAL A 24 -2.09 7.74 7.69
C VAL A 24 -2.76 8.19 8.97
N VAL A 25 -2.36 7.61 10.11
CA VAL A 25 -2.95 7.86 11.42
C VAL A 25 -2.30 9.05 12.11
N THR A 26 -0.98 9.14 12.04
CA THR A 26 -0.19 10.24 12.64
C THR A 26 1.13 10.41 11.91
N GLY A 27 1.65 11.66 11.94
CA GLY A 27 2.95 12.00 11.35
C GLY A 27 4.12 11.93 12.32
N LYS A 28 3.86 11.92 13.66
CA LYS A 28 4.92 11.88 14.70
C LYS A 28 4.48 11.03 15.90
N PRO A 29 4.96 9.79 16.01
CA PRO A 29 5.70 9.03 14.97
C PRO A 29 4.84 8.76 13.74
N PRO A 30 5.44 8.55 12.56
CA PRO A 30 4.68 8.31 11.34
C PRO A 30 4.09 6.89 11.37
N ILE A 31 2.76 6.81 11.43
CA ILE A 31 2.00 5.55 11.52
C ILE A 31 0.91 5.56 10.47
N LEU A 32 0.78 4.45 9.77
CA LEU A 32 -0.35 4.18 8.88
C LEU A 32 -1.20 3.00 9.40
N MET A 33 -2.42 2.90 8.88
CA MET A 33 -3.33 1.80 9.14
C MET A 33 -3.89 1.27 7.82
N VAL A 34 -3.93 -0.07 7.72
CA VAL A 34 -4.61 -0.80 6.64
C VAL A 34 -5.62 -1.76 7.27
N SER A 35 -6.88 -1.71 6.84
CA SER A 35 -7.89 -2.68 7.27
C SER A 35 -7.87 -3.89 6.34
N VAL A 36 -7.55 -5.06 6.90
CA VAL A 36 -7.41 -6.32 6.18
C VAL A 36 -8.52 -7.27 6.59
N GLY A 37 -9.38 -7.64 5.64
CA GLY A 37 -10.46 -8.59 5.86
C GLY A 37 -9.99 -10.05 5.87
N LYS A 38 -10.92 -10.96 6.21
CA LYS A 38 -10.74 -12.41 6.06
C LYS A 38 -11.04 -12.86 4.62
N LYS A 39 -10.59 -14.08 4.29
CA LYS A 39 -10.93 -14.74 3.02
C LYS A 39 -12.43 -15.09 3.01
N PRO A 40 -13.18 -14.75 1.94
CA PRO A 40 -14.61 -15.06 1.88
C PRO A 40 -14.93 -16.57 1.83
N SER A 41 -13.98 -17.37 1.33
CA SER A 41 -14.15 -18.81 1.11
C SER A 41 -14.27 -19.62 2.40
N ASP A 42 -13.48 -19.29 3.42
CA ASP A 42 -13.31 -20.09 4.64
C ASP A 42 -13.16 -19.26 5.91
N SER A 43 -13.29 -17.95 5.81
CA SER A 43 -13.10 -17.00 6.92
C SER A 43 -11.70 -17.03 7.55
N SER A 44 -10.71 -17.62 6.89
CA SER A 44 -9.30 -17.54 7.32
C SER A 44 -8.73 -16.15 7.11
N PHE A 45 -7.61 -15.84 7.75
CA PHE A 45 -6.91 -14.58 7.53
C PHE A 45 -6.28 -14.56 6.13
N LYS A 46 -6.33 -13.39 5.49
CA LYS A 46 -5.64 -13.17 4.22
C LYS A 46 -4.13 -13.25 4.40
N ASP A 47 -3.43 -13.69 3.37
CA ASP A 47 -1.97 -13.89 3.37
C ASP A 47 -1.21 -12.63 3.76
N THR A 48 -1.67 -11.45 3.33
CA THR A 48 -1.10 -10.16 3.75
C THR A 48 -1.02 -10.04 5.28
N ARG A 49 -2.10 -10.36 6.02
CA ARG A 49 -2.10 -10.31 7.48
C ARG A 49 -1.16 -11.35 8.07
N VAL A 50 -1.26 -12.60 7.62
CA VAL A 50 -0.43 -13.71 8.11
C VAL A 50 1.06 -13.40 7.93
N ASN A 51 1.42 -12.92 6.75
CA ASN A 51 2.79 -12.55 6.41
C ASN A 51 3.32 -11.39 7.27
N ILE A 52 2.52 -10.33 7.43
CA ILE A 52 2.91 -9.17 8.24
C ILE A 52 3.08 -9.56 9.71
N GLU A 53 2.22 -10.40 10.25
CA GLU A 53 2.35 -10.88 11.64
C GLU A 53 3.59 -11.78 11.82
N ALA A 54 3.93 -12.59 10.82
CA ALA A 54 5.10 -13.46 10.86
C ALA A 54 6.43 -12.71 10.63
N ARG A 55 6.49 -11.84 9.61
CA ARG A 55 7.72 -11.16 9.17
C ARG A 55 7.94 -9.80 9.82
N LYS A 56 6.91 -9.21 10.43
CA LYS A 56 6.91 -7.90 11.11
C LYS A 56 7.21 -6.72 10.18
N GLN A 57 7.15 -6.90 8.87
CA GLN A 57 7.48 -5.88 7.88
C GLN A 57 6.65 -6.02 6.60
N PHE A 58 6.43 -4.91 5.92
CA PHE A 58 5.68 -4.83 4.67
C PHE A 58 5.94 -3.51 3.95
N VAL A 59 5.56 -3.43 2.67
CA VAL A 59 5.62 -2.19 1.89
C VAL A 59 4.22 -1.82 1.41
N VAL A 60 3.85 -0.57 1.59
CA VAL A 60 2.62 0.01 1.04
C VAL A 60 2.98 0.88 -0.14
N HIS A 61 2.46 0.56 -1.32
CA HIS A 61 2.59 1.38 -2.52
C HIS A 61 1.30 2.18 -2.75
N ILE A 62 1.44 3.37 -3.29
CA ILE A 62 0.32 4.17 -3.78
C ILE A 62 0.16 3.87 -5.27
N GLY A 63 -0.85 3.09 -5.62
CA GLY A 63 -1.11 2.72 -7.01
C GLY A 63 -1.67 3.87 -7.83
N SER A 64 -1.19 3.99 -9.05
CA SER A 64 -1.62 4.99 -10.03
C SER A 64 -2.72 4.46 -10.96
N ARG A 65 -3.34 5.35 -11.74
CA ARG A 65 -4.33 5.00 -12.76
C ARG A 65 -3.79 3.96 -13.75
N SER A 66 -2.55 4.10 -14.20
CA SER A 66 -1.93 3.17 -15.15
C SER A 66 -1.81 1.75 -14.61
N GLN A 67 -1.81 1.58 -13.30
CA GLN A 67 -1.68 0.29 -12.59
C GLN A 67 -3.04 -0.31 -12.16
N ALA A 68 -4.16 0.36 -12.45
CA ALA A 68 -5.49 -0.04 -11.96
C ALA A 68 -5.85 -1.49 -12.34
N GLN A 69 -5.51 -1.93 -13.57
CA GLN A 69 -5.80 -3.29 -14.01
C GLN A 69 -4.95 -4.32 -13.26
N ALA A 70 -3.65 -4.10 -13.14
CA ALA A 70 -2.75 -4.99 -12.39
C ALA A 70 -3.15 -5.06 -10.91
N MET A 71 -3.50 -3.91 -10.31
CA MET A 71 -3.99 -3.85 -8.95
C MET A 71 -5.30 -4.63 -8.77
N THR A 72 -6.22 -4.57 -9.73
CA THR A 72 -7.45 -5.36 -9.70
C THR A 72 -7.15 -6.85 -9.83
N GLU A 73 -6.26 -7.24 -10.74
CA GLU A 73 -5.85 -8.64 -10.90
C GLU A 73 -5.19 -9.19 -9.64
N SER A 74 -4.39 -8.40 -8.91
CA SER A 74 -3.79 -8.81 -7.64
C SER A 74 -4.80 -8.96 -6.49
N SER A 75 -6.07 -8.66 -6.71
CA SER A 75 -7.13 -8.92 -5.72
C SER A 75 -7.71 -10.34 -5.80
N ARG A 76 -7.22 -11.18 -6.71
CA ARG A 76 -7.68 -12.57 -6.85
C ARG A 76 -7.44 -13.37 -5.57
N HIS A 77 -8.34 -14.31 -5.32
CA HIS A 77 -8.14 -15.28 -4.27
C HIS A 77 -7.26 -16.41 -4.80
N LEU A 78 -6.05 -16.49 -4.26
CA LEU A 78 -5.10 -17.56 -4.51
C LEU A 78 -5.01 -18.48 -3.29
N ASP A 79 -4.46 -19.68 -3.49
CA ASP A 79 -4.11 -20.56 -2.38
C ASP A 79 -3.03 -19.93 -1.52
N HIS A 80 -2.98 -20.31 -0.24
CA HIS A 80 -2.02 -19.73 0.70
C HIS A 80 -0.57 -19.91 0.22
N GLY A 81 0.17 -18.81 0.22
CA GLY A 81 1.58 -18.77 -0.20
C GLY A 81 1.81 -18.69 -1.71
N GLN A 82 0.77 -18.63 -2.54
CA GLN A 82 0.94 -18.31 -3.96
C GLN A 82 1.09 -16.80 -4.16
N SER A 83 1.91 -16.42 -5.14
CA SER A 83 2.20 -15.02 -5.45
C SER A 83 1.31 -14.50 -6.58
N GLU A 84 0.68 -13.35 -6.38
CA GLU A 84 -0.02 -12.64 -7.45
C GLU A 84 0.97 -12.16 -8.53
N LEU A 85 2.23 -11.93 -8.16
CA LEU A 85 3.28 -11.46 -9.07
C LEU A 85 3.57 -12.46 -10.19
N ASP A 86 3.35 -13.76 -9.99
CA ASP A 86 3.53 -14.79 -11.01
C ASP A 86 2.61 -14.58 -12.24
N ARG A 87 1.54 -13.80 -12.06
CA ARG A 87 0.52 -13.53 -13.09
C ARG A 87 0.56 -12.08 -13.59
N LEU A 88 1.37 -11.26 -12.97
CA LEU A 88 1.52 -9.85 -13.30
C LEU A 88 2.87 -9.62 -13.96
N ASP A 89 2.89 -8.84 -15.03
CA ASP A 89 4.16 -8.37 -15.64
C ASP A 89 4.72 -7.22 -14.78
N MET A 90 5.08 -7.56 -13.53
CA MET A 90 5.59 -6.60 -12.54
C MET A 90 6.88 -7.14 -11.92
N LYS A 91 7.84 -6.26 -11.79
CA LYS A 91 9.14 -6.57 -11.19
C LYS A 91 9.24 -5.97 -9.80
N LEU A 92 10.08 -6.59 -9.00
CA LEU A 92 10.49 -6.07 -7.72
C LEU A 92 11.89 -5.43 -7.85
N VAL A 93 12.09 -4.32 -7.17
CA VAL A 93 13.38 -3.63 -7.10
C VAL A 93 13.80 -3.48 -5.64
N GLN A 94 15.06 -3.82 -5.36
CA GLN A 94 15.63 -3.70 -4.03
C GLN A 94 16.13 -2.27 -3.81
N GLU A 95 15.56 -1.59 -2.83
CA GLU A 95 16.06 -0.27 -2.41
C GLU A 95 17.18 -0.40 -1.39
N GLU A 96 18.13 0.53 -1.44
CA GLU A 96 19.24 0.54 -0.49
C GLU A 96 18.75 0.67 0.95
N GLY A 97 19.18 -0.29 1.76
CA GLY A 97 18.84 -0.36 3.18
C GLY A 97 17.38 -0.67 3.48
N TRP A 98 16.59 -1.16 2.51
CA TRP A 98 15.30 -1.77 2.79
C TRP A 98 15.46 -3.29 2.93
N PRO A 99 14.87 -3.93 3.95
CA PRO A 99 14.99 -5.38 4.12
C PRO A 99 14.16 -6.20 3.14
N ILE A 100 13.16 -5.58 2.51
CA ILE A 100 12.29 -6.18 1.49
C ILE A 100 12.18 -5.24 0.29
N PRO A 101 11.97 -5.78 -0.94
CA PRO A 101 11.89 -4.95 -2.13
C PRO A 101 10.59 -4.14 -2.20
N ARG A 102 10.51 -3.23 -3.16
CA ARG A 102 9.27 -2.60 -3.59
C ARG A 102 8.90 -3.02 -5.02
N VAL A 103 7.67 -2.75 -5.41
CA VAL A 103 7.21 -2.94 -6.79
C VAL A 103 7.80 -1.84 -7.67
N GLU A 104 8.44 -2.26 -8.79
CA GLU A 104 8.96 -1.34 -9.81
C GLU A 104 7.81 -0.56 -10.47
N GLY A 105 8.06 0.70 -10.82
CA GLY A 105 7.06 1.57 -11.45
C GLY A 105 6.01 2.15 -10.51
N CYS A 106 5.99 1.79 -9.23
CA CYS A 106 5.22 2.53 -8.22
C CYS A 106 5.99 3.79 -7.83
N LEU A 107 5.37 4.97 -8.02
CA LEU A 107 6.02 6.26 -7.79
C LEU A 107 6.17 6.62 -6.31
N VAL A 108 5.38 5.99 -5.45
CA VAL A 108 5.44 6.17 -3.99
C VAL A 108 5.36 4.81 -3.31
N ALA A 109 6.30 4.54 -2.42
CA ALA A 109 6.31 3.36 -1.58
C ALA A 109 6.71 3.71 -0.13
N LEU A 110 6.07 3.04 0.82
CA LEU A 110 6.25 3.24 2.25
C LEU A 110 6.70 1.91 2.87
N TYR A 111 7.97 1.79 3.23
CA TYR A 111 8.44 0.65 4.02
C TYR A 111 7.99 0.78 5.47
N CYS A 112 7.33 -0.25 5.97
CA CYS A 112 6.70 -0.27 7.27
C CYS A 112 7.15 -1.47 8.11
N GLU A 113 7.31 -1.24 9.41
CA GLU A 113 7.38 -2.30 10.41
C GLU A 113 6.05 -2.42 11.14
N LEU A 114 5.61 -3.65 11.38
CA LEU A 114 4.39 -3.90 12.12
C LEU A 114 4.46 -3.26 13.51
N ARG A 115 3.45 -2.45 13.83
CA ARG A 115 3.26 -1.88 15.16
C ARG A 115 2.36 -2.77 16.01
N GLU A 116 1.15 -3.02 15.53
CA GLU A 116 0.15 -3.86 16.18
C GLU A 116 -0.94 -4.27 15.19
N VAL A 117 -1.71 -5.30 15.54
CA VAL A 117 -2.93 -5.72 14.86
C VAL A 117 -4.07 -5.68 15.87
N ILE A 118 -5.17 -5.00 15.52
CA ILE A 118 -6.37 -4.94 16.33
C ILE A 118 -7.50 -5.65 15.58
N GLU A 119 -8.07 -6.69 16.16
CA GLU A 119 -9.27 -7.35 15.65
C GLU A 119 -10.52 -6.53 16.00
N MET A 120 -11.40 -6.35 15.03
CA MET A 120 -12.61 -5.54 15.20
C MET A 120 -13.81 -6.36 15.71
N GLY A 121 -13.56 -7.20 16.72
CA GLY A 121 -14.59 -7.96 17.41
C GLY A 121 -15.28 -8.97 16.50
N ASP A 122 -16.55 -8.79 16.28
CA ASP A 122 -17.44 -9.66 15.50
C ASP A 122 -17.39 -9.43 13.98
N THR A 123 -16.53 -8.53 13.51
CA THR A 123 -16.34 -8.26 12.08
C THR A 123 -15.21 -9.11 11.48
N PRO A 124 -15.19 -9.32 10.14
CA PRO A 124 -14.09 -10.02 9.49
C PRO A 124 -12.82 -9.15 9.39
N GLN A 125 -12.84 -7.90 9.87
CA GLN A 125 -11.77 -6.93 9.68
C GLN A 125 -10.74 -6.98 10.81
N SER A 126 -9.49 -6.78 10.42
CA SER A 126 -8.37 -6.53 11.33
C SER A 126 -7.68 -5.23 10.92
N LEU A 127 -7.40 -4.35 11.87
CA LEU A 127 -6.65 -3.13 11.63
C LEU A 127 -5.17 -3.42 11.83
N VAL A 128 -4.39 -3.35 10.75
CA VAL A 128 -2.94 -3.53 10.77
C VAL A 128 -2.29 -2.15 10.82
N PHE A 129 -1.63 -1.83 11.93
CA PHE A 129 -0.88 -0.58 12.11
C PHE A 129 0.59 -0.82 11.80
N GLY A 130 1.16 0.07 10.97
CA GLY A 130 2.58 0.05 10.61
C GLY A 130 3.28 1.35 10.96
N ASN A 131 4.47 1.25 11.58
CA ASN A 131 5.39 2.37 11.70
C ASN A 131 6.08 2.57 10.36
N ILE A 132 5.90 3.72 9.72
CA ILE A 132 6.61 4.07 8.48
C ILE A 132 8.07 4.35 8.84
N LYS A 133 8.98 3.56 8.28
CA LYS A 133 10.43 3.66 8.55
C LYS A 133 11.18 4.36 7.43
N LYS A 134 10.75 4.14 6.19
CA LYS A 134 11.33 4.75 5.00
C LYS A 134 10.26 5.07 3.97
N VAL A 135 10.49 6.09 3.19
CA VAL A 135 9.62 6.54 2.11
C VAL A 135 10.44 6.62 0.83
N PHE A 136 9.99 5.96 -0.22
CA PHE A 136 10.45 6.17 -1.58
C PHE A 136 9.46 7.09 -2.29
N VAL A 137 9.97 8.08 -2.98
CA VAL A 137 9.23 8.91 -3.94
C VAL A 137 10.10 9.06 -5.18
N ASP A 138 9.56 8.74 -6.33
CA ASP A 138 10.24 8.87 -7.60
C ASP A 138 10.53 10.34 -7.92
N ASP A 139 11.72 10.65 -8.42
CA ASP A 139 12.16 12.01 -8.71
C ASP A 139 11.29 12.73 -9.74
N GLN A 140 10.60 11.98 -10.62
CA GLN A 140 9.69 12.57 -11.61
C GLN A 140 8.46 13.24 -10.99
N VAL A 141 8.11 12.90 -9.74
CA VAL A 141 6.96 13.46 -9.01
C VAL A 141 7.38 14.21 -7.74
N ALA A 142 8.67 14.35 -7.51
CA ALA A 142 9.23 15.08 -6.36
C ALA A 142 10.01 16.32 -6.83
N SER A 143 9.83 17.42 -6.12
CA SER A 143 10.64 18.64 -6.31
C SER A 143 10.95 19.28 -4.97
N ILE A 144 11.87 20.23 -4.95
CA ILE A 144 12.19 21.02 -3.76
C ILE A 144 11.80 22.46 -4.05
N ASN A 145 10.98 23.06 -3.18
CA ASN A 145 10.57 24.44 -3.31
C ASN A 145 11.65 25.41 -2.79
N ASP A 146 11.42 26.73 -2.98
CA ASP A 146 12.35 27.80 -2.56
C ASP A 146 12.64 27.82 -1.04
N GLN A 147 11.84 27.13 -0.24
CA GLN A 147 12.02 26.98 1.21
C GLN A 147 12.79 25.69 1.59
N GLY A 148 13.32 24.95 0.60
CA GLY A 148 14.02 23.68 0.82
C GLY A 148 13.11 22.52 1.25
N ARG A 149 11.80 22.60 1.01
CA ARG A 149 10.84 21.55 1.36
C ARG A 149 10.49 20.71 0.15
N TYR A 150 10.36 19.41 0.35
CA TYR A 150 9.82 18.51 -0.68
C TYR A 150 8.38 18.86 -1.01
N VAL A 151 8.10 18.94 -2.30
CA VAL A 151 6.77 19.08 -2.87
C VAL A 151 6.51 17.87 -3.75
N ILE A 152 5.40 17.20 -3.50
CA ILE A 152 5.01 16.00 -4.23
C ILE A 152 3.89 16.34 -5.22
N ASP A 153 4.10 16.02 -6.49
CA ASP A 153 3.10 16.22 -7.54
C ASP A 153 2.03 15.11 -7.47
N ALA A 154 0.94 15.42 -6.78
CA ALA A 154 -0.18 14.49 -6.66
C ALA A 154 -0.83 14.15 -8.01
N LYS A 155 -0.82 15.07 -8.99
CA LYS A 155 -1.33 14.80 -10.36
C LYS A 155 -0.39 13.88 -11.13
N GLY A 156 0.91 14.04 -10.97
CA GLY A 156 1.92 13.16 -11.56
C GLY A 156 1.84 11.73 -11.01
N ILE A 157 1.52 11.56 -9.74
CA ILE A 157 1.25 10.23 -9.15
C ILE A 157 -0.04 9.64 -9.71
N ASP A 158 -1.07 10.45 -9.95
CA ASP A 158 -2.41 10.06 -10.40
C ASP A 158 -3.00 8.86 -9.60
N PRO A 159 -3.07 8.99 -8.26
CA PRO A 159 -3.48 7.91 -7.39
C PRO A 159 -4.95 7.54 -7.62
N ILE A 160 -5.27 6.26 -7.46
CA ILE A 160 -6.64 5.78 -7.58
C ILE A 160 -7.27 5.53 -6.21
N SER A 161 -8.58 5.72 -6.14
CA SER A 161 -9.43 5.42 -4.99
C SER A 161 -10.52 4.45 -5.39
N ARG A 162 -10.83 3.48 -4.53
CA ARG A 162 -11.93 2.54 -4.76
C ARG A 162 -13.26 3.25 -4.46
N LEU A 163 -14.21 3.18 -5.39
CA LEU A 163 -15.57 3.70 -5.20
C LEU A 163 -16.52 2.58 -4.80
N GLY A 164 -16.85 1.69 -5.70
CA GLY A 164 -17.74 0.57 -5.44
C GLY A 164 -17.83 -0.31 -6.68
N GLY A 165 -18.35 -1.54 -6.53
CA GLY A 165 -18.44 -2.47 -7.65
C GLY A 165 -17.09 -2.61 -8.38
N SER A 166 -17.01 -2.24 -9.65
CA SER A 166 -15.79 -2.23 -10.49
C SER A 166 -15.20 -0.83 -10.68
N GLU A 167 -15.67 0.18 -9.96
CA GLU A 167 -15.33 1.57 -10.22
C GLU A 167 -14.15 2.06 -9.37
N TYR A 168 -13.31 2.88 -9.99
CA TYR A 168 -12.22 3.63 -9.36
C TYR A 168 -12.36 5.11 -9.67
N GLY A 169 -12.11 5.94 -8.67
CA GLY A 169 -11.93 7.38 -8.84
C GLY A 169 -10.47 7.75 -9.02
N THR A 170 -10.22 8.81 -9.80
CA THR A 170 -8.91 9.43 -9.98
C THR A 170 -8.95 10.85 -9.43
N LEU A 171 -7.78 11.50 -9.31
CA LEU A 171 -7.74 12.90 -8.91
C LEU A 171 -8.41 13.78 -9.99
N GLY A 172 -9.32 14.63 -9.53
CA GLY A 172 -9.83 15.77 -10.32
C GLY A 172 -8.93 17.00 -10.20
N ASP A 173 -9.54 18.19 -10.13
CA ASP A 173 -8.81 19.42 -9.96
C ASP A 173 -8.28 19.57 -8.52
N ILE A 174 -7.08 20.13 -8.41
CA ILE A 174 -6.48 20.46 -7.11
C ILE A 174 -6.97 21.85 -6.68
N LEU A 175 -7.59 21.90 -5.51
CA LEU A 175 -8.03 23.14 -4.90
C LEU A 175 -6.96 23.65 -3.95
N ASN A 176 -6.54 24.90 -4.14
CA ASN A 176 -5.66 25.58 -3.18
C ASN A 176 -6.51 26.46 -2.25
N VAL A 177 -6.67 26.00 -1.01
CA VAL A 177 -7.41 26.72 0.02
C VAL A 177 -6.45 27.02 1.18
N PRO A 178 -6.00 28.28 1.35
CA PRO A 178 -5.12 28.65 2.45
C PRO A 178 -5.75 28.32 3.81
N ARG A 179 -4.90 27.93 4.78
CA ARG A 179 -5.36 27.79 6.15
C ARG A 179 -5.61 29.17 6.74
N PRO A 180 -6.66 29.35 7.55
CA PRO A 180 -6.82 30.55 8.34
C PRO A 180 -5.68 30.66 9.39
N ASP A 181 -5.33 31.88 9.73
CA ASP A 181 -4.34 32.20 10.78
C ASP A 181 -4.83 31.76 12.16
#